data_b1c1d9aae6a686c7c826745ad47ab159
#
_entry.id   b1c1d9aae6a686c7c826745ad47ab159
#
_cell.length_a   1.000
_cell.length_b   1.000
_cell.length_c   1.000
_cell.angle_alpha   90.00
_cell.angle_beta   90.00
_cell.angle_gamma   90.00
#
_symmetry.space_group_name_H-M   'P 1'
#
loop_
_entity.id
_entity.type
_entity.pdbx_description
1 polymer ?
#
loop_
_entity_poly.entity_id
_entity_poly.type
_entity_poly.pdbx_seq_one_letter_code
_entity_poly.pdbx_strand_id
1 'polypeptide(L)'
;MLAASIFMPCVSAQEAGTIPARLTIPNETPVELRLAENVSSAHAHTGDPLKFVVVRDVDVAGFTVIPAGTVASGSVIGVRRKRFLGIGGRVALKVNSVELENGDRAGLRAHMEVKGRSRTKLMAAAMVATGLVFLPAAPIFLLTRGHDSVVVKSTELTAQIDGTHSILSAGLHAQKNSSELDEMMDYLPPRVFSGEGREGDMLNLVFVGQKEELQAAFASAGWVKTDGWKPIFAWHLVRRRIHDAQLPMARFYLFGRVQDYSYALPDPSAVMSRRHHLRIWKSQYTMNGIPIWAGAATYDVAIEIAKRGRLINHRIDPAVDSERDFVGVDLTSTSSVSQQQYLRSANPVFQAQTASGDAYHSDSRILLLNLHPVASTTAGAPGQSSATTRTMALPAPVPPEPAESDLGLAY
;
A
#
# COMPACT_ATOMS: atom_id res chain seq x y z
N MET A 1 -20.95 -71.03 21.23
CA MET A 1 -20.17 -70.06 22.00
C MET A 1 -19.19 -69.36 21.06
N LEU A 2 -19.57 -68.15 20.63
CA LEU A 2 -18.70 -67.28 19.82
C LEU A 2 -18.05 -66.27 20.76
N ALA A 3 -16.73 -66.28 20.83
CA ALA A 3 -15.94 -65.28 21.54
C ALA A 3 -15.69 -64.08 20.66
N ALA A 4 -16.25 -62.90 21.04
CA ALA A 4 -15.99 -61.65 20.37
C ALA A 4 -14.71 -61.00 20.95
N SER A 5 -13.64 -60.93 20.16
CA SER A 5 -12.43 -60.20 20.49
C SER A 5 -12.65 -58.70 20.28
N ILE A 6 -12.64 -57.93 21.36
CA ILE A 6 -12.67 -56.49 21.33
C ILE A 6 -11.26 -55.96 21.04
N PHE A 7 -11.08 -55.41 19.82
CA PHE A 7 -9.87 -54.65 19.48
C PHE A 7 -9.99 -53.25 20.06
N MET A 8 -9.25 -52.92 21.09
CA MET A 8 -9.03 -51.55 21.56
C MET A 8 -7.99 -50.88 20.69
N PRO A 9 -8.27 -49.71 20.09
CA PRO A 9 -7.24 -48.93 19.42
C PRO A 9 -6.31 -48.34 20.49
N CYS A 10 -5.02 -48.63 20.36
CA CYS A 10 -3.97 -47.99 21.12
C CYS A 10 -3.88 -46.52 20.68
N VAL A 11 -4.36 -45.59 21.54
CA VAL A 11 -4.13 -44.17 21.37
C VAL A 11 -2.66 -43.93 21.63
N SER A 12 -1.89 -43.66 20.57
CA SER A 12 -0.51 -43.24 20.70
C SER A 12 -0.48 -41.92 21.47
N ALA A 13 0.02 -41.96 22.71
CA ALA A 13 0.37 -40.78 23.45
C ALA A 13 1.44 -40.01 22.64
N GLN A 14 1.08 -38.82 22.14
CA GLN A 14 1.98 -37.90 21.48
C GLN A 14 3.05 -37.55 22.55
N GLU A 15 4.29 -37.95 22.32
CA GLU A 15 5.41 -37.63 23.20
C GLU A 15 5.47 -36.10 23.34
N ALA A 16 5.24 -35.60 24.53
CA ALA A 16 5.52 -34.21 24.89
C ALA A 16 7.02 -34.00 24.70
N GLY A 17 7.38 -33.42 23.53
CA GLY A 17 8.77 -33.15 23.18
C GLY A 17 9.46 -32.41 24.32
N THR A 18 10.53 -32.97 24.84
CA THR A 18 11.37 -32.33 25.85
C THR A 18 11.88 -31.03 25.28
N ILE A 19 11.47 -29.89 25.85
CA ILE A 19 11.94 -28.56 25.47
C ILE A 19 13.47 -28.56 25.58
N PRO A 20 14.23 -28.31 24.52
CA PRO A 20 15.68 -28.27 24.60
C PRO A 20 16.10 -27.14 25.54
N ALA A 21 16.99 -27.38 26.45
CA ALA A 21 17.45 -26.38 27.42
C ALA A 21 18.08 -25.15 26.76
N ARG A 22 18.52 -25.28 25.50
CA ARG A 22 19.04 -24.21 24.67
C ARG A 22 18.47 -24.30 23.27
N LEU A 23 18.11 -23.14 22.72
CA LEU A 23 17.71 -22.95 21.33
C LEU A 23 18.87 -22.33 20.57
N THR A 24 19.04 -22.73 19.33
CA THR A 24 20.06 -22.19 18.43
C THR A 24 19.36 -21.40 17.32
N ILE A 25 19.61 -20.10 17.25
CA ILE A 25 19.17 -19.25 16.16
C ILE A 25 20.19 -19.39 15.03
N PRO A 26 19.81 -19.90 13.85
CA PRO A 26 20.72 -20.08 12.73
C PRO A 26 21.26 -18.75 12.22
N ASN A 27 22.50 -18.79 11.67
CA ASN A 27 23.02 -17.68 10.85
C ASN A 27 22.07 -17.43 9.66
N GLU A 28 21.93 -16.15 9.26
CA GLU A 28 21.06 -15.73 8.15
C GLU A 28 19.56 -15.85 8.42
N THR A 29 19.16 -16.15 9.66
CA THR A 29 17.73 -16.05 10.03
C THR A 29 17.19 -14.67 9.67
N PRO A 30 16.13 -14.57 8.85
CA PRO A 30 15.59 -13.29 8.43
C PRO A 30 14.85 -12.59 9.58
N VAL A 31 15.07 -11.29 9.70
CA VAL A 31 14.40 -10.40 10.67
C VAL A 31 13.80 -9.25 9.88
N GLU A 32 12.51 -9.13 9.90
CA GLU A 32 11.80 -8.04 9.24
C GLU A 32 11.79 -6.81 10.14
N LEU A 33 12.28 -5.70 9.63
CA LEU A 33 12.49 -4.46 10.36
C LEU A 33 11.77 -3.30 9.69
N ARG A 34 11.35 -2.34 10.50
CA ARG A 34 10.75 -1.09 10.07
C ARG A 34 11.49 0.09 10.69
N LEU A 35 11.86 1.08 9.87
CA LEU A 35 12.52 2.31 10.34
C LEU A 35 11.58 3.11 11.24
N ALA A 36 12.04 3.50 12.44
CA ALA A 36 11.23 4.17 13.44
C ALA A 36 11.10 5.69 13.22
N GLU A 37 11.94 6.28 12.36
CA GLU A 37 12.02 7.72 12.14
C GLU A 37 12.32 8.09 10.69
N ASN A 38 12.07 9.35 10.32
CA ASN A 38 12.44 9.84 8.98
C ASN A 38 13.93 10.19 8.92
N VAL A 39 14.63 9.74 7.89
CA VAL A 39 16.05 10.05 7.67
C VAL A 39 16.22 10.78 6.34
N SER A 40 16.72 12.00 6.40
CA SER A 40 16.90 12.86 5.22
C SER A 40 18.35 13.21 4.95
N SER A 41 18.75 13.18 3.68
CA SER A 41 20.08 13.65 3.26
C SER A 41 20.36 15.13 3.54
N ALA A 42 19.31 15.91 3.85
CA ALA A 42 19.46 17.31 4.23
C ALA A 42 19.99 17.48 5.66
N HIS A 43 19.64 16.57 6.56
CA HIS A 43 19.87 16.71 8.00
C HIS A 43 20.77 15.63 8.59
N ALA A 44 20.71 14.40 8.04
CA ALA A 44 21.48 13.29 8.55
C ALA A 44 22.99 13.47 8.36
N HIS A 45 23.78 12.88 9.26
CA HIS A 45 25.22 12.80 9.22
C HIS A 45 25.68 11.33 9.28
N THR A 46 26.82 11.05 8.72
CA THR A 46 27.44 9.71 8.85
C THR A 46 27.75 9.45 10.32
N GLY A 47 27.31 8.31 10.84
CA GLY A 47 27.45 7.93 12.25
C GLY A 47 26.18 8.17 13.08
N ASP A 48 25.19 8.91 12.58
CA ASP A 48 23.94 9.13 13.32
C ASP A 48 23.30 7.79 13.69
N PRO A 49 22.91 7.60 14.97
CA PRO A 49 22.22 6.39 15.41
C PRO A 49 20.81 6.33 14.82
N LEU A 50 20.36 5.12 14.50
CA LEU A 50 19.04 4.87 13.98
C LEU A 50 18.34 3.78 14.79
N LYS A 51 17.03 3.91 14.90
CA LYS A 51 16.17 2.90 15.52
C LYS A 51 15.30 2.24 14.46
N PHE A 52 15.23 0.92 14.55
CA PHE A 52 14.31 0.09 13.80
C PHE A 52 13.43 -0.68 14.78
N VAL A 53 12.29 -1.14 14.31
CA VAL A 53 11.36 -1.96 15.11
C VAL A 53 11.14 -3.26 14.37
N VAL A 54 11.23 -4.38 15.07
CA VAL A 54 10.93 -5.70 14.51
C VAL A 54 9.44 -5.77 14.19
N VAL A 55 9.12 -6.19 12.96
CA VAL A 55 7.73 -6.18 12.44
C VAL A 55 6.99 -7.45 12.79
N ARG A 56 7.67 -8.59 12.77
CA ARG A 56 7.11 -9.91 13.09
C ARG A 56 7.95 -10.63 14.13
N ASP A 57 7.28 -11.48 14.89
CA ASP A 57 7.96 -12.43 15.77
C ASP A 57 8.94 -13.28 14.94
N VAL A 58 10.13 -13.48 15.48
CA VAL A 58 11.09 -14.46 14.95
C VAL A 58 11.04 -15.68 15.84
N ASP A 59 10.56 -16.79 15.27
CA ASP A 59 10.34 -18.02 16.01
C ASP A 59 11.37 -19.08 15.64
N VAL A 60 11.83 -19.82 16.64
CA VAL A 60 12.72 -20.96 16.48
C VAL A 60 12.22 -22.11 17.33
N ALA A 61 12.01 -23.27 16.71
CA ALA A 61 11.53 -24.48 17.36
C ALA A 61 10.26 -24.30 18.24
N GLY A 62 9.34 -23.43 17.80
CA GLY A 62 8.07 -23.15 18.50
C GLY A 62 8.18 -22.16 19.66
N PHE A 63 9.28 -21.42 19.75
CA PHE A 63 9.49 -20.35 20.74
C PHE A 63 9.84 -19.04 20.04
N THR A 64 9.24 -17.96 20.50
CA THR A 64 9.59 -16.61 20.03
C THR A 64 10.95 -16.23 20.63
N VAL A 65 11.92 -15.97 19.75
CA VAL A 65 13.29 -15.59 20.14
C VAL A 65 13.54 -14.10 19.99
N ILE A 66 12.80 -13.42 19.10
CA ILE A 66 12.79 -11.97 18.95
C ILE A 66 11.33 -11.56 18.78
N PRO A 67 10.71 -10.95 19.80
CA PRO A 67 9.33 -10.49 19.69
C PRO A 67 9.17 -9.33 18.70
N ALA A 68 8.04 -9.28 18.06
CA ALA A 68 7.60 -8.09 17.33
C ALA A 68 7.55 -6.88 18.28
N GLY A 69 7.87 -5.69 17.74
CA GLY A 69 8.00 -4.49 18.57
C GLY A 69 9.39 -4.28 19.19
N THR A 70 10.25 -5.30 19.19
CA THR A 70 11.62 -5.19 19.70
C THR A 70 12.40 -4.13 18.92
N VAL A 71 13.18 -3.31 19.64
CA VAL A 71 14.00 -2.27 19.03
C VAL A 71 15.34 -2.83 18.54
N ALA A 72 15.60 -2.66 17.25
CA ALA A 72 16.90 -2.92 16.66
C ALA A 72 17.67 -1.61 16.44
N SER A 73 18.97 -1.65 16.63
CA SER A 73 19.87 -0.53 16.44
C SER A 73 20.49 -0.51 15.04
N GLY A 74 20.71 0.68 14.51
CA GLY A 74 21.42 0.89 13.26
C GLY A 74 22.16 2.22 13.24
N SER A 75 22.71 2.55 12.09
CA SER A 75 23.43 3.81 11.90
C SER A 75 23.40 4.27 10.44
N VAL A 76 23.56 5.55 10.25
CA VAL A 76 23.80 6.15 8.93
C VAL A 76 25.25 5.90 8.54
N ILE A 77 25.49 5.17 7.45
CA ILE A 77 26.85 4.86 6.98
C ILE A 77 27.35 5.78 5.87
N GLY A 78 26.45 6.57 5.26
CA GLY A 78 26.86 7.53 4.25
C GLY A 78 25.77 8.51 3.90
N VAL A 79 26.16 9.77 3.73
CA VAL A 79 25.26 10.85 3.33
C VAL A 79 25.88 11.66 2.20
N ARG A 80 25.11 11.95 1.19
CA ARG A 80 25.46 12.94 0.17
C ARG A 80 24.28 13.90 0.00
N ARG A 81 24.53 15.17 0.26
CA ARG A 81 23.53 16.23 0.08
C ARG A 81 23.25 16.46 -1.41
N LYS A 82 22.06 16.95 -1.72
CA LYS A 82 21.72 17.42 -3.08
C LYS A 82 22.71 18.48 -3.54
N ARG A 83 22.99 18.50 -4.85
CA ARG A 83 23.91 19.44 -5.48
C ARG A 83 23.21 20.16 -6.63
N PHE A 84 23.88 21.19 -7.13
CA PHE A 84 23.52 21.84 -8.38
C PHE A 84 23.50 20.83 -9.56
N LEU A 85 23.04 21.26 -10.71
CA LEU A 85 22.87 20.40 -11.90
C LEU A 85 21.82 19.29 -11.69
N GLY A 86 20.84 19.50 -10.80
CA GLY A 86 19.77 18.55 -10.54
C GLY A 86 20.21 17.24 -9.87
N ILE A 87 21.41 17.19 -9.29
CA ILE A 87 21.93 15.98 -8.64
C ILE A 87 21.20 15.76 -7.31
N GLY A 88 20.49 14.63 -7.18
CA GLY A 88 19.78 14.24 -5.97
C GLY A 88 20.73 13.85 -4.81
N GLY A 89 20.22 14.01 -3.58
CA GLY A 89 20.89 13.53 -2.37
C GLY A 89 20.94 11.99 -2.33
N ARG A 90 21.69 11.45 -1.36
CA ARG A 90 21.80 10.01 -1.10
C ARG A 90 21.94 9.78 0.40
N VAL A 91 21.29 8.75 0.91
CA VAL A 91 21.45 8.27 2.29
C VAL A 91 21.66 6.77 2.23
N ALA A 92 22.65 6.28 2.98
CA ALA A 92 22.94 4.87 3.15
C ALA A 92 22.84 4.53 4.64
N LEU A 93 22.07 3.49 4.96
CA LEU A 93 21.77 3.03 6.31
C LEU A 93 22.30 1.61 6.49
N LYS A 94 22.68 1.29 7.72
CA LYS A 94 23.08 -0.06 8.13
C LYS A 94 22.32 -0.43 9.40
N VAL A 95 21.91 -1.68 9.49
CA VAL A 95 21.40 -2.28 10.73
C VAL A 95 22.55 -2.96 11.43
N ASN A 96 22.66 -2.80 12.74
CA ASN A 96 23.80 -3.27 13.51
C ASN A 96 23.44 -4.47 14.40
N SER A 97 22.37 -4.38 15.21
CA SER A 97 22.01 -5.42 16.16
C SER A 97 20.55 -5.32 16.62
N VAL A 98 20.03 -6.42 17.14
CA VAL A 98 18.73 -6.53 17.80
C VAL A 98 18.90 -7.16 19.17
N GLU A 99 18.01 -6.81 20.10
CA GLU A 99 17.92 -7.45 21.41
C GLU A 99 17.08 -8.74 21.28
N LEU A 100 17.56 -9.82 21.87
CA LEU A 100 16.86 -11.09 21.94
C LEU A 100 15.94 -11.10 23.17
N GLU A 101 14.97 -12.01 23.21
CA GLU A 101 14.01 -12.15 24.32
C GLU A 101 14.69 -12.34 25.68
N ASN A 102 15.85 -12.96 25.72
CA ASN A 102 16.64 -13.15 26.93
C ASN A 102 17.52 -11.97 27.34
N GLY A 103 17.44 -10.84 26.63
CA GLY A 103 18.25 -9.63 26.86
C GLY A 103 19.63 -9.64 26.20
N ASP A 104 20.06 -10.74 25.56
CA ASP A 104 21.29 -10.77 24.78
C ASP A 104 21.13 -9.96 23.47
N ARG A 105 22.22 -9.66 22.80
CA ARG A 105 22.20 -8.96 21.52
C ARG A 105 22.74 -9.85 20.41
N ALA A 106 21.96 -9.97 19.33
CA ALA A 106 22.39 -10.59 18.09
C ALA A 106 22.81 -9.52 17.07
N GLY A 107 23.92 -9.75 16.38
CA GLY A 107 24.34 -8.93 15.25
C GLY A 107 23.35 -9.09 14.09
N LEU A 108 23.13 -8.00 13.34
CA LEU A 108 22.31 -8.01 12.14
C LEU A 108 23.10 -7.50 10.93
N ARG A 109 22.87 -8.13 9.79
CA ARG A 109 23.40 -7.72 8.49
C ARG A 109 22.28 -7.23 7.60
N ALA A 110 22.21 -5.92 7.41
CA ALA A 110 21.45 -5.30 6.34
C ALA A 110 22.01 -3.93 6.04
N HIS A 111 21.93 -3.52 4.79
CA HIS A 111 22.20 -2.14 4.39
C HIS A 111 21.16 -1.71 3.37
N MET A 112 20.82 -0.43 3.40
CA MET A 112 19.88 0.18 2.46
C MET A 112 20.49 1.48 1.94
N GLU A 113 20.43 1.69 0.63
CA GLU A 113 20.83 2.95 0.02
C GLU A 113 19.64 3.54 -0.74
N VAL A 114 19.25 4.76 -0.38
CA VAL A 114 18.17 5.49 -1.05
C VAL A 114 18.75 6.74 -1.71
N LYS A 115 18.39 6.90 -3.00
CA LYS A 115 18.80 8.02 -3.86
C LYS A 115 17.66 8.97 -4.04
N GLY A 116 17.87 10.25 -3.79
CA GLY A 116 16.95 11.32 -4.10
C GLY A 116 16.77 11.45 -5.63
N ARG A 117 15.62 11.93 -6.04
CA ARG A 117 15.29 12.09 -7.45
C ARG A 117 16.27 13.06 -8.13
N SER A 118 16.96 12.56 -9.14
CA SER A 118 17.82 13.38 -10.00
C SER A 118 17.01 13.94 -11.17
N ARG A 119 17.21 15.22 -11.47
CA ARG A 119 16.63 15.91 -12.64
C ARG A 119 17.65 16.14 -13.75
N THR A 120 18.84 15.56 -13.66
CA THR A 120 19.96 15.83 -14.56
C THR A 120 19.61 15.61 -16.02
N LYS A 121 18.91 14.53 -16.38
CA LYS A 121 18.49 14.24 -17.76
C LYS A 121 17.48 15.28 -18.29
N LEU A 122 16.50 15.65 -17.47
CA LEU A 122 15.49 16.67 -17.84
C LEU A 122 16.14 18.03 -17.99
N MET A 123 17.08 18.38 -17.13
CA MET A 123 17.81 19.65 -17.17
C MET A 123 18.73 19.74 -18.37
N ALA A 124 19.45 18.67 -18.71
CA ALA A 124 20.26 18.62 -19.91
C ALA A 124 19.41 18.86 -21.18
N ALA A 125 18.24 18.22 -21.26
CA ALA A 125 17.31 18.44 -22.36
C ALA A 125 16.77 19.88 -22.39
N ALA A 126 16.44 20.45 -21.23
CA ALA A 126 15.98 21.82 -21.10
C ALA A 126 17.07 22.85 -21.49
N MET A 127 18.32 22.61 -21.09
CA MET A 127 19.46 23.45 -21.48
C MET A 127 19.67 23.46 -23.00
N VAL A 128 19.61 22.30 -23.65
CA VAL A 128 19.73 22.19 -25.10
C VAL A 128 18.59 22.93 -25.79
N ALA A 129 17.35 22.69 -25.37
CA ALA A 129 16.19 23.35 -25.96
C ALA A 129 16.21 24.88 -25.77
N THR A 130 16.61 25.36 -24.58
CA THR A 130 16.67 26.81 -24.29
C THR A 130 17.86 27.47 -24.95
N GLY A 131 19.01 26.78 -25.06
CA GLY A 131 20.19 27.25 -25.74
C GLY A 131 19.95 27.47 -27.25
N LEU A 132 19.05 26.69 -27.88
CA LEU A 132 18.64 26.85 -29.27
C LEU A 132 17.73 28.07 -29.49
N VAL A 133 16.97 28.48 -28.45
CA VAL A 133 15.99 29.56 -28.56
C VAL A 133 16.52 30.88 -27.95
N PHE A 134 17.25 30.80 -26.82
CA PHE A 134 17.73 31.99 -26.11
C PHE A 134 19.00 31.66 -25.29
N LEU A 135 20.15 31.89 -25.91
CA LEU A 135 21.47 31.52 -25.35
C LEU A 135 21.73 32.06 -23.95
N PRO A 136 21.35 33.28 -23.51
CA PRO A 136 21.63 33.79 -22.16
C PRO A 136 20.88 33.08 -21.06
N ALA A 137 19.79 32.38 -21.33
CA ALA A 137 18.97 31.72 -20.31
C ALA A 137 19.45 30.29 -19.95
N ALA A 138 20.28 29.66 -20.79
CA ALA A 138 20.79 28.32 -20.58
C ALA A 138 21.53 28.12 -19.22
N PRO A 139 22.37 29.09 -18.75
CA PRO A 139 23.09 28.95 -17.47
C PRO A 139 22.19 28.89 -16.23
N ILE A 140 20.96 29.41 -16.28
CA ILE A 140 20.02 29.41 -15.15
C ILE A 140 19.72 27.97 -14.68
N PHE A 141 19.67 27.00 -15.59
CA PHE A 141 19.44 25.60 -15.26
C PHE A 141 20.60 24.97 -14.46
N LEU A 142 21.81 25.52 -14.56
CA LEU A 142 22.96 25.07 -13.77
C LEU A 142 22.76 25.32 -12.26
N LEU A 143 21.97 26.32 -11.90
CA LEU A 143 21.68 26.69 -10.50
C LEU A 143 20.59 25.84 -9.87
N THR A 144 19.90 24.99 -10.63
CA THR A 144 18.83 24.17 -10.10
C THR A 144 19.40 22.99 -9.30
N ARG A 145 18.96 22.86 -8.04
CA ARG A 145 19.38 21.75 -7.16
C ARG A 145 18.50 20.52 -7.36
N GLY A 146 19.05 19.34 -7.15
CA GLY A 146 18.28 18.10 -7.05
C GLY A 146 17.40 18.04 -5.80
N HIS A 147 16.71 16.92 -5.61
CA HIS A 147 15.90 16.67 -4.41
C HIS A 147 16.73 15.95 -3.34
N ASP A 148 16.41 16.21 -2.08
CA ASP A 148 16.96 15.43 -1.00
C ASP A 148 16.47 13.98 -1.11
N SER A 149 17.27 13.05 -0.63
CA SER A 149 16.88 11.67 -0.38
C SER A 149 16.22 11.63 1.00
N VAL A 150 15.03 11.06 1.07
CA VAL A 150 14.33 10.83 2.34
C VAL A 150 14.01 9.35 2.42
N VAL A 151 14.45 8.70 3.50
CA VAL A 151 13.95 7.39 3.91
C VAL A 151 12.85 7.65 4.92
N VAL A 152 11.64 7.35 4.55
CA VAL A 152 10.49 7.67 5.40
C VAL A 152 10.36 6.68 6.56
N LYS A 153 9.85 7.15 7.70
CA LYS A 153 9.39 6.31 8.79
C LYS A 153 8.51 5.19 8.22
N SER A 154 8.55 4.03 8.82
CA SER A 154 7.86 2.82 8.37
C SER A 154 8.41 2.20 7.06
N THR A 155 9.58 2.63 6.58
CA THR A 155 10.30 1.90 5.54
C THR A 155 10.70 0.53 6.08
N GLU A 156 10.27 -0.52 5.40
CA GLU A 156 10.56 -1.90 5.77
C GLU A 156 11.79 -2.42 5.03
N LEU A 157 12.54 -3.26 5.71
CA LEU A 157 13.70 -3.97 5.17
C LEU A 157 13.88 -5.30 5.91
N THR A 158 14.43 -6.28 5.21
CA THR A 158 14.81 -7.55 5.83
C THR A 158 16.29 -7.51 6.17
N ALA A 159 16.61 -7.75 7.44
CA ALA A 159 17.97 -8.00 7.90
C ALA A 159 18.17 -9.50 8.13
N GLN A 160 19.41 -9.93 8.20
CA GLN A 160 19.78 -11.32 8.51
C GLN A 160 20.61 -11.34 9.78
N ILE A 161 20.38 -12.34 10.62
CA ILE A 161 21.20 -12.59 11.83
C ILE A 161 22.64 -12.86 11.41
N ASP A 162 23.59 -12.17 12.04
CA ASP A 162 25.02 -12.31 11.82
C ASP A 162 25.63 -13.31 12.80
N GLY A 163 25.90 -14.51 12.31
CA GLY A 163 26.40 -15.62 13.12
C GLY A 163 25.29 -16.48 13.74
N THR A 164 25.70 -17.51 14.42
CA THR A 164 24.80 -18.44 15.14
C THR A 164 24.74 -18.04 16.62
N HIS A 165 23.53 -17.85 17.14
CA HIS A 165 23.33 -17.47 18.54
C HIS A 165 22.64 -18.60 19.29
N SER A 166 23.12 -18.90 20.50
CA SER A 166 22.52 -19.92 21.36
C SER A 166 21.92 -19.24 22.59
N ILE A 167 20.62 -19.40 22.79
CA ILE A 167 19.87 -18.80 23.88
C ILE A 167 19.25 -19.88 24.78
N LEU A 168 19.08 -19.57 26.08
CA LEU A 168 18.36 -20.45 26.97
C LEU A 168 16.86 -20.41 26.64
N SER A 169 16.23 -21.59 26.58
CA SER A 169 14.79 -21.68 26.34
C SER A 169 13.95 -21.31 27.56
N ALA A 170 14.56 -21.33 28.76
CA ALA A 170 13.89 -20.94 29.99
C ALA A 170 13.52 -19.44 29.97
N GLY A 171 12.24 -19.15 30.06
CA GLY A 171 11.71 -17.78 30.02
C GLY A 171 11.27 -17.28 28.64
N LEU A 172 11.48 -18.08 27.58
CA LEU A 172 10.95 -17.73 26.25
C LEU A 172 9.44 -17.99 26.18
N HIS A 173 8.74 -17.13 25.44
CA HIS A 173 7.31 -17.34 25.20
C HIS A 173 7.10 -18.38 24.09
N ALA A 174 6.09 -19.24 24.27
CA ALA A 174 5.63 -20.09 23.18
C ALA A 174 5.10 -19.23 22.03
N GLN A 175 5.32 -19.69 20.80
CA GLN A 175 4.85 -19.02 19.60
C GLN A 175 3.37 -18.65 19.71
N LYS A 176 3.05 -17.40 19.48
CA LYS A 176 1.68 -16.90 19.45
C LYS A 176 1.01 -17.31 18.13
N ASN A 177 -0.11 -18.02 18.22
CA ASN A 177 -0.94 -18.36 17.06
C ASN A 177 -1.79 -17.13 16.64
N SER A 178 -1.16 -16.04 16.23
CA SER A 178 -1.85 -14.91 15.61
C SER A 178 -1.96 -15.11 14.09
N SER A 179 -3.06 -14.64 13.51
CA SER A 179 -3.16 -14.63 12.05
C SER A 179 -2.23 -13.55 11.46
N GLU A 180 -1.73 -13.75 10.26
CA GLU A 180 -0.92 -12.73 9.56
C GLU A 180 -1.69 -11.38 9.41
N LEU A 181 -3.02 -11.45 9.38
CA LEU A 181 -3.87 -10.24 9.37
C LEU A 181 -3.76 -9.49 10.71
N ASP A 182 -3.82 -10.19 11.85
CA ASP A 182 -3.69 -9.56 13.16
C ASP A 182 -2.32 -8.94 13.33
N GLU A 183 -1.25 -9.65 12.91
CA GLU A 183 0.10 -9.11 12.91
C GLU A 183 0.23 -7.86 12.04
N MET A 184 -0.33 -7.89 10.82
CA MET A 184 -0.36 -6.72 9.96
C MET A 184 -1.09 -5.55 10.64
N MET A 185 -2.24 -5.78 11.25
CA MET A 185 -3.04 -4.74 11.89
C MET A 185 -2.33 -4.11 13.08
N ASP A 186 -1.58 -4.89 13.85
CA ASP A 186 -0.79 -4.40 14.99
C ASP A 186 0.33 -3.43 14.53
N TYR A 187 0.92 -3.67 13.38
CA TYR A 187 2.08 -2.91 12.87
C TYR A 187 1.79 -2.00 11.70
N LEU A 188 0.58 -2.03 11.14
CA LEU A 188 0.20 -1.15 10.03
C LEU A 188 0.30 0.32 10.47
N PRO A 189 1.10 1.16 9.78
CA PRO A 189 1.09 2.59 10.06
C PRO A 189 -0.31 3.14 9.82
N PRO A 190 -0.83 4.02 10.68
CA PRO A 190 -2.18 4.55 10.49
C PRO A 190 -2.30 5.51 9.30
N ARG A 191 -1.16 5.97 8.76
CA ARG A 191 -1.09 7.00 7.72
C ARG A 191 0.01 6.71 6.72
N VAL A 192 -0.17 7.18 5.50
CA VAL A 192 0.87 7.18 4.45
C VAL A 192 1.80 8.38 4.60
N PHE A 193 2.92 8.39 3.86
CA PHE A 193 3.93 9.45 3.93
C PHE A 193 4.14 10.12 2.57
N SER A 194 4.32 11.44 2.57
CA SER A 194 4.76 12.18 1.38
C SER A 194 6.22 11.85 1.06
N GLY A 195 6.68 12.22 -0.14
CA GLY A 195 8.10 12.07 -0.51
C GLY A 195 9.07 12.94 0.31
N GLU A 196 8.55 13.84 1.15
CA GLU A 196 9.30 14.66 2.09
C GLU A 196 9.24 14.10 3.53
N GLY A 197 8.61 12.92 3.70
CA GLY A 197 8.48 12.26 5.00
C GLY A 197 7.36 12.82 5.89
N ARG A 198 6.52 13.72 5.37
CA ARG A 198 5.35 14.22 6.13
C ARG A 198 4.24 13.18 6.10
N GLU A 199 3.58 13.01 7.23
CA GLU A 199 2.39 12.17 7.32
C GLU A 199 1.27 12.73 6.43
N GLY A 200 0.59 11.84 5.72
CA GLY A 200 -0.43 12.16 4.73
C GLY A 200 -1.80 11.56 5.07
N ASP A 201 -2.42 10.99 4.06
CA ASP A 201 -3.76 10.42 4.14
C ASP A 201 -3.80 9.23 5.10
N MET A 202 -4.96 8.99 5.69
CA MET A 202 -5.19 7.85 6.57
C MET A 202 -5.31 6.56 5.77
N LEU A 203 -4.78 5.46 6.30
CA LEU A 203 -5.08 4.11 5.82
C LEU A 203 -6.43 3.69 6.40
N ASN A 204 -7.42 3.54 5.54
CA ASN A 204 -8.80 3.26 5.92
C ASN A 204 -9.40 2.03 5.24
N LEU A 205 -8.63 1.35 4.38
CA LEU A 205 -9.05 0.16 3.63
C LEU A 205 -7.99 -0.93 3.69
N VAL A 206 -8.46 -2.17 3.72
CA VAL A 206 -7.66 -3.39 3.52
C VAL A 206 -8.41 -4.28 2.54
N PHE A 207 -7.71 -4.81 1.53
CA PHE A 207 -8.27 -5.75 0.57
C PHE A 207 -7.54 -7.08 0.70
N VAL A 208 -8.28 -8.18 0.60
CA VAL A 208 -7.74 -9.54 0.51
C VAL A 208 -8.15 -10.12 -0.83
N GLY A 209 -7.18 -10.45 -1.65
CA GLY A 209 -7.42 -10.95 -3.00
C GLY A 209 -6.16 -10.94 -3.86
N GLN A 210 -6.23 -11.68 -4.96
CA GLN A 210 -5.17 -11.67 -5.97
C GLN A 210 -5.15 -10.31 -6.69
N LYS A 211 -4.03 -10.01 -7.32
CA LYS A 211 -3.87 -8.78 -8.10
C LYS A 211 -4.95 -8.61 -9.17
N GLU A 212 -5.27 -9.68 -9.84
CA GLU A 212 -6.26 -9.74 -10.92
C GLU A 212 -7.68 -9.49 -10.39
N GLU A 213 -8.00 -10.02 -9.21
CA GLU A 213 -9.26 -9.79 -8.50
C GLU A 213 -9.41 -8.33 -8.09
N LEU A 214 -8.35 -7.74 -7.53
CA LEU A 214 -8.33 -6.33 -7.17
C LEU A 214 -8.56 -5.43 -8.39
N GLN A 215 -7.86 -5.70 -9.50
CA GLN A 215 -8.00 -4.91 -10.72
C GLN A 215 -9.39 -5.07 -11.37
N ALA A 216 -9.93 -6.28 -11.37
CA ALA A 216 -11.27 -6.57 -11.89
C ALA A 216 -12.35 -5.88 -11.05
N ALA A 217 -12.23 -5.90 -9.73
CA ALA A 217 -13.18 -5.25 -8.82
C ALA A 217 -13.30 -3.75 -9.10
N PHE A 218 -12.18 -3.04 -9.20
CA PHE A 218 -12.19 -1.61 -9.50
C PHE A 218 -12.64 -1.31 -10.93
N ALA A 219 -12.27 -2.14 -11.91
CA ALA A 219 -12.72 -1.97 -13.29
C ALA A 219 -14.25 -2.16 -13.43
N SER A 220 -14.83 -3.15 -12.76
CA SER A 220 -16.28 -3.41 -12.80
C SER A 220 -17.09 -2.30 -12.13
N ALA A 221 -16.53 -1.62 -11.12
CA ALA A 221 -17.11 -0.46 -10.47
C ALA A 221 -16.83 0.87 -11.20
N GLY A 222 -16.22 0.82 -12.40
CA GLY A 222 -15.98 2.00 -13.22
C GLY A 222 -14.79 2.87 -12.79
N TRP A 223 -13.97 2.40 -11.83
CA TRP A 223 -12.77 3.13 -11.42
C TRP A 223 -11.71 3.10 -12.50
N VAL A 224 -11.11 4.25 -12.74
CA VAL A 224 -10.04 4.41 -13.74
C VAL A 224 -8.69 4.37 -13.04
N LYS A 225 -7.80 3.49 -13.52
CA LYS A 225 -6.42 3.47 -13.06
C LYS A 225 -5.71 4.73 -13.52
N THR A 226 -5.15 5.47 -12.56
CA THR A 226 -4.39 6.68 -12.86
C THR A 226 -2.90 6.35 -12.95
N ASP A 227 -2.30 6.66 -14.09
CA ASP A 227 -0.86 6.55 -14.27
C ASP A 227 -0.13 7.74 -13.63
N GLY A 228 1.19 7.54 -13.39
CA GLY A 228 2.04 8.67 -13.00
C GLY A 228 2.10 9.76 -14.08
N TRP A 229 2.59 10.96 -13.68
CA TRP A 229 2.73 12.10 -14.60
C TRP A 229 3.51 11.73 -15.86
N LYS A 230 2.86 11.85 -17.02
CA LYS A 230 3.50 11.77 -18.36
C LYS A 230 3.54 13.17 -18.97
N PRO A 231 4.61 13.57 -19.69
CA PRO A 231 4.69 14.92 -20.30
C PRO A 231 3.53 15.27 -21.22
N ILE A 232 2.91 14.28 -21.85
CA ILE A 232 1.75 14.45 -22.73
C ILE A 232 0.52 14.98 -21.97
N PHE A 233 0.42 14.78 -20.65
CA PHE A 233 -0.69 15.32 -19.86
C PHE A 233 -0.71 16.85 -19.84
N ALA A 234 0.45 17.52 -19.82
CA ALA A 234 0.52 18.97 -19.87
C ALA A 234 -0.11 19.52 -21.18
N TRP A 235 0.13 18.84 -22.30
CA TRP A 235 -0.42 19.22 -23.58
C TRP A 235 -1.94 18.95 -23.71
N HIS A 236 -2.40 17.82 -23.15
CA HIS A 236 -3.83 17.48 -23.10
C HIS A 236 -4.61 18.41 -22.15
N LEU A 237 -4.00 18.82 -21.03
CA LEU A 237 -4.58 19.77 -20.09
C LEU A 237 -4.86 21.13 -20.79
N VAL A 238 -3.91 21.63 -21.57
CA VAL A 238 -4.07 22.87 -22.36
C VAL A 238 -5.22 22.75 -23.37
N ARG A 239 -5.46 21.56 -23.92
CA ARG A 239 -6.53 21.30 -24.89
C ARG A 239 -7.88 20.90 -24.30
N ARG A 240 -8.05 20.91 -22.97
CA ARG A 240 -9.27 20.50 -22.26
C ARG A 240 -9.83 19.13 -22.70
N ARG A 241 -8.94 18.18 -23.04
CA ARG A 241 -9.30 16.82 -23.50
C ARG A 241 -9.05 15.72 -22.47
N ILE A 242 -8.72 16.05 -21.23
CA ILE A 242 -8.52 15.06 -20.15
C ILE A 242 -9.76 15.06 -19.28
N HIS A 243 -10.34 13.90 -19.06
CA HIS A 243 -11.27 13.66 -17.97
C HIS A 243 -10.52 13.78 -16.65
N ASP A 244 -11.10 14.45 -15.65
CA ASP A 244 -10.50 14.72 -14.34
C ASP A 244 -10.04 13.45 -13.62
N ALA A 245 -10.72 12.32 -13.83
CA ALA A 245 -10.33 11.03 -13.33
C ALA A 245 -8.92 10.57 -13.76
N GLN A 246 -8.43 11.05 -14.92
CA GLN A 246 -7.12 10.67 -15.48
C GLN A 246 -5.98 11.56 -14.98
N LEU A 247 -6.27 12.62 -14.18
CA LEU A 247 -5.22 13.46 -13.64
C LEU A 247 -4.30 12.65 -12.70
N PRO A 248 -2.99 12.78 -12.88
CA PRO A 248 -2.03 11.99 -12.11
C PRO A 248 -2.11 12.37 -10.63
N MET A 249 -2.10 11.34 -9.77
CA MET A 249 -2.07 11.50 -8.34
C MET A 249 -0.66 11.78 -7.80
N ALA A 250 -0.58 12.49 -6.67
CA ALA A 250 0.65 12.64 -5.92
C ALA A 250 1.15 11.27 -5.43
N ARG A 251 2.48 11.11 -5.41
CA ARG A 251 3.12 9.91 -4.89
C ARG A 251 3.16 9.97 -3.38
N PHE A 252 2.62 8.93 -2.76
CA PHE A 252 2.76 8.66 -1.34
C PHE A 252 3.53 7.37 -1.11
N TYR A 253 4.02 7.21 0.09
CA TYR A 253 4.89 6.10 0.47
C TYR A 253 4.27 5.34 1.64
N LEU A 254 4.26 4.03 1.52
CA LEU A 254 3.98 3.07 2.58
C LEU A 254 4.96 1.91 2.41
N PHE A 255 5.38 1.28 3.48
CA PHE A 255 6.39 0.21 3.45
C PHE A 255 7.68 0.62 2.69
N GLY A 256 8.04 1.92 2.74
CA GLY A 256 9.21 2.48 2.07
C GLY A 256 9.13 2.63 0.55
N ARG A 257 7.99 2.34 -0.08
CA ARG A 257 7.78 2.39 -1.53
C ARG A 257 6.54 3.19 -1.91
N VAL A 258 6.51 3.65 -3.15
CA VAL A 258 5.31 4.31 -3.71
C VAL A 258 4.17 3.31 -3.87
N GLN A 259 2.94 3.83 -3.96
CA GLN A 259 1.76 3.01 -4.22
C GLN A 259 1.92 2.14 -5.47
N ASP A 260 1.40 0.90 -5.40
CA ASP A 260 1.37 -0.02 -6.54
C ASP A 260 0.29 0.38 -7.54
N TYR A 261 -0.85 0.84 -7.00
CA TYR A 261 -1.99 1.29 -7.80
C TYR A 261 -2.54 2.61 -7.29
N SER A 262 -3.06 3.39 -8.23
CA SER A 262 -3.89 4.55 -7.95
C SER A 262 -5.14 4.44 -8.80
N TYR A 263 -6.29 4.65 -8.19
CA TYR A 263 -7.58 4.65 -8.86
C TYR A 263 -8.31 5.95 -8.59
N ALA A 264 -9.08 6.41 -9.56
CA ALA A 264 -10.00 7.52 -9.42
C ALA A 264 -11.35 7.19 -10.06
N LEU A 265 -12.41 7.65 -9.43
CA LEU A 265 -13.76 7.63 -9.99
C LEU A 265 -14.24 9.08 -10.10
N PRO A 266 -14.60 9.56 -11.31
CA PRO A 266 -15.13 10.91 -11.49
C PRO A 266 -16.52 11.00 -10.87
N ASP A 267 -16.80 12.09 -10.16
CA ASP A 267 -18.16 12.40 -9.72
C ASP A 267 -18.94 12.95 -10.94
N PRO A 268 -20.03 12.28 -11.36
CA PRO A 268 -20.82 12.69 -12.51
C PRO A 268 -21.44 14.08 -12.38
N SER A 269 -21.66 14.55 -11.15
CA SER A 269 -22.26 15.85 -10.84
C SER A 269 -21.23 17.00 -10.83
N ALA A 270 -19.96 16.70 -11.02
CA ALA A 270 -18.90 17.63 -10.66
C ALA A 270 -18.26 18.36 -11.82
N VAL A 271 -18.09 19.63 -11.59
CA VAL A 271 -17.11 20.50 -12.23
C VAL A 271 -15.72 20.04 -11.82
N MET A 272 -14.80 19.91 -12.75
CA MET A 272 -13.34 19.64 -12.73
C MET A 272 -12.56 19.45 -11.40
N SER A 273 -13.21 19.46 -10.24
CA SER A 273 -12.55 19.49 -8.92
C SER A 273 -12.92 18.35 -7.98
N ARG A 274 -13.94 17.57 -8.29
CA ARG A 274 -14.46 16.54 -7.40
C ARG A 274 -14.23 15.16 -7.97
N ARG A 275 -13.56 14.31 -7.21
CA ARG A 275 -13.36 12.90 -7.57
C ARG A 275 -13.06 12.05 -6.35
N HIS A 276 -13.52 10.84 -6.40
CA HIS A 276 -13.07 9.79 -5.50
C HIS A 276 -11.67 9.37 -5.91
N HIS A 277 -10.77 9.18 -4.96
CA HIS A 277 -9.46 8.66 -5.26
C HIS A 277 -8.91 7.74 -4.18
N LEU A 278 -8.17 6.74 -4.63
CA LEU A 278 -7.66 5.67 -3.80
C LEU A 278 -6.23 5.32 -4.21
N ARG A 279 -5.38 5.09 -3.23
CA ARG A 279 -4.02 4.55 -3.40
C ARG A 279 -3.92 3.23 -2.70
N ILE A 280 -3.25 2.25 -3.33
CA ILE A 280 -3.15 0.88 -2.84
C ILE A 280 -1.70 0.43 -2.85
N TRP A 281 -1.31 -0.25 -1.76
CA TRP A 281 -0.01 -0.87 -1.58
C TRP A 281 -0.18 -2.35 -1.27
N LYS A 282 0.58 -3.21 -1.98
CA LYS A 282 0.68 -4.61 -1.61
C LYS A 282 1.45 -4.71 -0.29
N SER A 283 0.90 -5.37 0.72
CA SER A 283 1.66 -5.71 1.92
C SER A 283 2.52 -6.96 1.69
N GLN A 284 3.37 -7.28 2.64
CA GLN A 284 4.10 -8.55 2.66
C GLN A 284 3.28 -9.69 3.27
N TYR A 285 2.16 -9.35 3.90
CA TYR A 285 1.28 -10.27 4.60
C TYR A 285 0.30 -10.96 3.67
N THR A 286 -0.15 -12.14 4.09
CA THR A 286 -1.17 -12.92 3.41
C THR A 286 -2.27 -13.33 4.39
N MET A 287 -3.44 -13.65 3.90
CA MET A 287 -4.49 -14.33 4.65
C MET A 287 -4.77 -15.66 3.97
N ASN A 288 -4.42 -16.76 4.61
CA ASN A 288 -4.49 -18.10 4.01
C ASN A 288 -3.76 -18.21 2.66
N GLY A 289 -2.60 -17.55 2.52
CA GLY A 289 -1.83 -17.49 1.29
C GLY A 289 -2.35 -16.52 0.23
N ILE A 290 -3.44 -15.79 0.51
CA ILE A 290 -4.00 -14.76 -0.37
C ILE A 290 -3.39 -13.41 -0.01
N PRO A 291 -2.86 -12.64 -0.96
CA PRO A 291 -2.25 -11.33 -0.68
C PRO A 291 -3.18 -10.34 0.01
N ILE A 292 -2.63 -9.58 0.96
CA ILE A 292 -3.31 -8.47 1.62
C ILE A 292 -2.76 -7.15 1.06
N TRP A 293 -3.66 -6.20 0.82
CA TRP A 293 -3.36 -4.87 0.29
C TRP A 293 -3.88 -3.81 1.24
N ALA A 294 -3.08 -2.77 1.50
CA ALA A 294 -3.50 -1.61 2.27
C ALA A 294 -3.93 -0.48 1.34
N GLY A 295 -5.00 0.22 1.69
CA GLY A 295 -5.59 1.29 0.89
C GLY A 295 -5.80 2.59 1.68
N ALA A 296 -5.61 3.72 1.00
CA ALA A 296 -5.94 5.06 1.48
C ALA A 296 -6.89 5.73 0.49
N ALA A 297 -8.15 5.87 0.89
CA ALA A 297 -9.19 6.50 0.09
C ALA A 297 -9.53 7.87 0.65
N THR A 298 -9.70 8.85 -0.22
CA THR A 298 -10.12 10.22 0.09
C THR A 298 -10.93 10.81 -1.08
N TYR A 299 -11.85 11.72 -0.76
CA TYR A 299 -12.65 12.44 -1.74
C TYR A 299 -12.16 13.87 -1.90
N ASP A 300 -11.83 14.29 -3.14
CA ASP A 300 -11.47 15.67 -3.45
C ASP A 300 -12.74 16.52 -3.57
N VAL A 301 -12.83 17.61 -2.80
CA VAL A 301 -13.99 18.52 -2.82
C VAL A 301 -13.72 19.85 -3.53
N ALA A 302 -12.47 20.23 -3.66
CA ALA A 302 -12.08 21.49 -4.30
C ALA A 302 -10.63 21.43 -4.81
N ILE A 303 -10.33 22.33 -5.76
CA ILE A 303 -8.98 22.63 -6.21
C ILE A 303 -8.60 24.01 -5.65
N GLU A 304 -7.48 24.12 -4.96
CA GLU A 304 -6.92 25.36 -4.46
C GLU A 304 -5.59 25.68 -5.12
N ILE A 305 -5.32 26.96 -5.34
CA ILE A 305 -4.02 27.43 -5.78
C ILE A 305 -3.08 27.46 -4.58
N ALA A 306 -2.09 26.58 -4.58
CA ALA A 306 -1.25 26.36 -3.42
C ALA A 306 -0.31 27.53 -3.14
N LYS A 307 -0.25 27.97 -1.88
CA LYS A 307 0.56 29.11 -1.39
C LYS A 307 2.07 28.83 -1.31
N ARG A 308 2.56 27.60 -1.61
CA ARG A 308 3.98 27.20 -1.42
C ARG A 308 4.57 26.46 -2.64
N GLY A 309 4.52 27.06 -3.81
CA GLY A 309 5.28 26.56 -4.98
C GLY A 309 4.72 25.31 -5.65
N ARG A 310 3.56 24.78 -5.24
CA ARG A 310 2.74 23.84 -6.00
C ARG A 310 1.64 24.64 -6.68
N LEU A 311 1.53 24.48 -7.99
CA LEU A 311 0.56 25.24 -8.79
C LEU A 311 -0.90 24.89 -8.46
N ILE A 312 -1.15 23.67 -7.98
CA ILE A 312 -2.49 23.13 -7.70
C ILE A 312 -2.42 22.23 -6.45
N ASN A 313 -3.32 22.45 -5.50
CA ASN A 313 -3.59 21.58 -4.37
C ASN A 313 -5.04 21.13 -4.41
N HIS A 314 -5.31 19.85 -4.08
CA HIS A 314 -6.65 19.32 -3.92
C HIS A 314 -7.00 19.35 -2.44
N ARG A 315 -8.15 19.90 -2.10
CA ARG A 315 -8.70 19.85 -0.75
C ARG A 315 -9.60 18.63 -0.64
N ILE A 316 -9.36 17.82 0.40
CA ILE A 316 -10.17 16.62 0.64
C ILE A 316 -11.39 16.92 1.52
N ASP A 317 -12.38 16.03 1.47
CA ASP A 317 -13.47 16.01 2.45
C ASP A 317 -12.88 15.66 3.83
N PRO A 318 -13.18 16.44 4.88
CA PRO A 318 -12.72 16.15 6.23
C PRO A 318 -13.24 14.82 6.80
N ALA A 319 -14.39 14.32 6.34
CA ALA A 319 -14.99 13.07 6.79
C ALA A 319 -14.45 11.87 5.97
N VAL A 320 -13.18 11.50 6.19
CA VAL A 320 -12.52 10.45 5.38
C VAL A 320 -13.16 9.06 5.49
N ASP A 321 -13.96 8.83 6.55
CA ASP A 321 -14.72 7.59 6.72
C ASP A 321 -15.84 7.45 5.69
N SER A 322 -16.44 8.57 5.26
CA SER A 322 -17.46 8.56 4.21
C SER A 322 -16.90 8.02 2.90
N GLU A 323 -15.66 8.34 2.57
CA GLU A 323 -15.02 7.81 1.37
C GLU A 323 -14.64 6.32 1.51
N ARG A 324 -14.16 5.91 2.69
CA ARG A 324 -13.96 4.49 3.01
C ARG A 324 -15.24 3.68 2.78
N ASP A 325 -16.35 4.16 3.34
CA ASP A 325 -17.63 3.48 3.28
C ASP A 325 -18.20 3.50 1.86
N PHE A 326 -18.01 4.60 1.13
CA PHE A 326 -18.37 4.69 -0.28
C PHE A 326 -17.68 3.61 -1.12
N VAL A 327 -16.35 3.45 -0.98
CA VAL A 327 -15.59 2.41 -1.69
C VAL A 327 -16.14 1.01 -1.36
N GLY A 328 -16.46 0.76 -0.10
CA GLY A 328 -17.04 -0.51 0.34
C GLY A 328 -18.38 -0.81 -0.33
N VAL A 329 -19.29 0.16 -0.34
CA VAL A 329 -20.61 0.04 -0.98
C VAL A 329 -20.47 -0.12 -2.49
N ASP A 330 -19.64 0.68 -3.13
CA ASP A 330 -19.46 0.69 -4.57
C ASP A 330 -18.93 -0.66 -5.10
N LEU A 331 -17.86 -1.19 -4.49
CA LEU A 331 -17.32 -2.50 -4.86
C LEU A 331 -18.29 -3.66 -4.54
N THR A 332 -19.06 -3.56 -3.45
CA THR A 332 -20.06 -4.57 -3.10
C THR A 332 -21.22 -4.58 -4.09
N SER A 333 -21.63 -3.42 -4.59
CA SER A 333 -22.71 -3.28 -5.56
C SER A 333 -22.44 -4.00 -6.88
N THR A 334 -21.17 -4.16 -7.24
CA THR A 334 -20.72 -4.89 -8.44
C THR A 334 -20.48 -6.39 -8.19
N SER A 335 -20.87 -6.90 -7.01
CA SER A 335 -20.61 -8.28 -6.60
C SER A 335 -19.12 -8.66 -6.62
N SER A 336 -18.24 -7.68 -6.46
CA SER A 336 -16.78 -7.89 -6.43
C SER A 336 -16.26 -8.27 -5.04
N VAL A 337 -17.09 -8.13 -4.01
CA VAL A 337 -16.75 -8.38 -2.59
C VAL A 337 -17.58 -9.54 -2.06
N SER A 338 -16.93 -10.54 -1.49
CA SER A 338 -17.56 -11.71 -0.87
C SER A 338 -17.95 -11.45 0.58
N GLN A 339 -17.15 -10.67 1.29
CA GLN A 339 -17.35 -10.32 2.69
C GLN A 339 -16.68 -9.00 3.01
N GLN A 340 -17.30 -8.24 3.92
CA GLN A 340 -16.69 -7.02 4.46
C GLN A 340 -16.83 -6.97 5.98
N GLN A 341 -15.84 -6.35 6.64
CA GLN A 341 -15.90 -6.11 8.08
C GLN A 341 -15.04 -4.92 8.47
N TYR A 342 -15.42 -4.24 9.57
CA TYR A 342 -14.59 -3.19 10.15
C TYR A 342 -13.61 -3.76 11.15
N LEU A 343 -12.34 -3.41 10.95
CA LEU A 343 -11.25 -3.72 11.87
C LEU A 343 -10.91 -2.48 12.72
N ARG A 344 -10.41 -2.69 13.91
CA ARG A 344 -9.87 -1.62 14.75
C ARG A 344 -8.39 -1.42 14.42
N SER A 345 -7.98 -0.17 14.24
CA SER A 345 -6.57 0.15 14.13
C SER A 345 -5.87 -0.02 15.49
N ALA A 346 -4.71 -0.65 15.51
CA ALA A 346 -3.87 -0.70 16.71
C ALA A 346 -3.31 0.68 17.10
N ASN A 347 -3.17 1.57 16.08
CA ASN A 347 -2.67 2.94 16.24
C ASN A 347 -3.76 3.94 15.82
N PRO A 348 -4.80 4.18 16.64
CA PRO A 348 -5.96 4.98 16.24
C PRO A 348 -5.60 6.46 16.04
N VAL A 349 -6.14 7.05 14.95
CA VAL A 349 -6.01 8.47 14.62
C VAL A 349 -7.39 9.04 14.36
N PHE A 350 -7.89 9.84 15.32
CA PHE A 350 -9.25 10.42 15.22
C PHE A 350 -9.26 11.79 14.53
N GLN A 351 -8.17 12.53 14.59
CA GLN A 351 -8.01 13.83 13.94
C GLN A 351 -6.56 13.99 13.47
N ALA A 352 -6.36 14.47 12.26
CA ALA A 352 -5.04 14.76 11.72
C ALA A 352 -5.11 15.76 10.56
N GLN A 353 -3.98 16.01 9.93
CA GLN A 353 -3.88 16.80 8.71
C GLN A 353 -3.18 15.99 7.61
N THR A 354 -3.62 16.16 6.39
CA THR A 354 -2.93 15.60 5.21
C THR A 354 -1.54 16.19 5.05
N ALA A 355 -0.72 15.62 4.18
CA ALA A 355 0.59 16.19 3.85
C ALA A 355 0.51 17.60 3.22
N SER A 356 -0.65 17.99 2.68
CA SER A 356 -0.96 19.33 2.18
C SER A 356 -1.43 20.31 3.28
N GLY A 357 -1.83 19.80 4.44
CA GLY A 357 -2.27 20.61 5.59
C GLY A 357 -3.80 20.63 5.77
N ASP A 358 -4.57 19.86 4.99
CA ASP A 358 -6.02 19.78 5.13
C ASP A 358 -6.36 18.95 6.37
N ALA A 359 -7.16 19.49 7.27
CA ALA A 359 -7.62 18.77 8.46
C ALA A 359 -8.68 17.72 8.09
N TYR A 360 -8.64 16.58 8.77
CA TYR A 360 -9.66 15.53 8.65
C TYR A 360 -9.93 14.85 10.00
N HIS A 361 -11.05 14.15 10.07
CA HIS A 361 -11.44 13.33 11.22
C HIS A 361 -11.85 11.93 10.76
N SER A 362 -11.72 10.97 11.67
CA SER A 362 -12.03 9.56 11.42
C SER A 362 -12.48 8.86 12.70
N ASP A 363 -13.26 7.79 12.56
CA ASP A 363 -13.55 6.82 13.63
C ASP A 363 -12.39 5.84 13.88
N SER A 364 -11.32 5.96 13.08
CA SER A 364 -10.12 5.12 13.13
C SER A 364 -10.33 3.63 12.83
N ARG A 365 -11.47 3.26 12.25
CA ARG A 365 -11.70 1.90 11.77
C ARG A 365 -11.19 1.75 10.34
N ILE A 366 -10.77 0.54 10.02
CA ILE A 366 -10.32 0.13 8.69
C ILE A 366 -11.36 -0.85 8.14
N LEU A 367 -11.81 -0.64 6.90
CA LEU A 367 -12.73 -1.55 6.25
C LEU A 367 -11.96 -2.62 5.49
N LEU A 368 -12.09 -3.87 5.93
CA LEU A 368 -11.58 -5.06 5.25
C LEU A 368 -12.59 -5.52 4.20
N LEU A 369 -12.13 -5.76 2.99
CA LEU A 369 -12.90 -6.24 1.85
C LEU A 369 -12.24 -7.52 1.31
N ASN A 370 -12.90 -8.67 1.47
CA ASN A 370 -12.50 -9.91 0.82
C ASN A 370 -13.06 -9.92 -0.61
N LEU A 371 -12.18 -9.98 -1.59
CA LEU A 371 -12.57 -9.96 -3.00
C LEU A 371 -13.06 -11.34 -3.46
N HIS A 372 -13.94 -11.34 -4.45
CA HIS A 372 -14.34 -12.58 -5.11
C HIS A 372 -13.26 -13.06 -6.06
N PRO A 373 -13.00 -14.38 -6.10
CA PRO A 373 -12.13 -14.96 -7.12
C PRO A 373 -12.66 -14.62 -8.51
N VAL A 374 -11.78 -14.16 -9.39
CA VAL A 374 -12.11 -14.05 -10.82
C VAL A 374 -12.31 -15.46 -11.35
N ALA A 375 -13.51 -15.75 -11.86
CA ALA A 375 -13.77 -17.03 -12.51
C ALA A 375 -12.70 -17.26 -13.58
N SER A 376 -11.84 -18.25 -13.37
CA SER A 376 -10.86 -18.65 -14.36
C SER A 376 -11.64 -19.12 -15.59
N THR A 377 -11.63 -18.32 -16.65
CA THR A 377 -12.06 -18.81 -17.97
C THR A 377 -11.00 -19.84 -18.37
N THR A 378 -11.16 -21.07 -17.90
CA THR A 378 -10.44 -22.21 -18.47
C THR A 378 -10.85 -22.22 -19.94
N ALA A 379 -9.92 -21.86 -20.82
CA ALA A 379 -10.04 -22.08 -22.24
C ALA A 379 -10.27 -23.59 -22.42
N GLY A 380 -11.55 -23.96 -22.55
CA GLY A 380 -11.95 -25.30 -22.88
C GLY A 380 -11.33 -25.65 -24.22
N ALA A 381 -10.59 -26.75 -24.25
CA ALA A 381 -10.16 -27.38 -25.46
C ALA A 381 -11.35 -27.57 -26.43
N PRO A 382 -11.17 -27.47 -27.73
CA PRO A 382 -12.26 -27.60 -28.68
C PRO A 382 -12.77 -29.04 -28.69
N GLY A 383 -13.82 -29.33 -27.91
CA GLY A 383 -14.59 -30.55 -27.94
C GLY A 383 -15.69 -30.46 -28.98
N GLN A 384 -15.71 -31.40 -29.83
CA GLN A 384 -16.50 -31.67 -31.02
C GLN A 384 -17.97 -31.16 -30.92
N SER A 385 -18.32 -30.35 -31.89
CA SER A 385 -19.66 -29.90 -32.22
C SER A 385 -20.54 -31.10 -32.67
N SER A 386 -21.60 -31.39 -31.94
CA SER A 386 -22.80 -32.06 -32.49
C SER A 386 -23.86 -30.96 -32.72
N ALA A 387 -24.00 -30.61 -33.98
CA ALA A 387 -25.02 -29.65 -34.44
C ALA A 387 -26.41 -30.25 -34.24
N THR A 388 -27.18 -29.65 -33.33
CA THR A 388 -28.64 -29.82 -33.30
C THR A 388 -29.25 -28.47 -33.70
N THR A 389 -29.70 -28.40 -34.94
CA THR A 389 -30.42 -27.28 -35.52
C THR A 389 -31.75 -27.14 -34.80
N ARG A 390 -31.89 -26.12 -33.97
CA ARG A 390 -33.18 -25.72 -33.38
C ARG A 390 -33.65 -24.45 -34.08
N THR A 391 -34.63 -24.65 -34.98
CA THR A 391 -35.35 -23.57 -35.66
C THR A 391 -36.09 -22.70 -34.61
N MET A 392 -35.65 -21.49 -34.40
CA MET A 392 -36.40 -20.49 -33.61
C MET A 392 -37.42 -19.78 -34.51
N ALA A 393 -38.67 -19.94 -34.15
CA ALA A 393 -39.78 -19.16 -34.72
C ALA A 393 -39.72 -17.72 -34.20
N LEU A 394 -39.89 -16.77 -35.09
CA LEU A 394 -40.00 -15.32 -34.77
C LEU A 394 -41.33 -15.07 -34.01
N PRO A 395 -41.33 -14.23 -32.97
CA PRO A 395 -42.56 -13.76 -32.37
C PRO A 395 -43.28 -12.74 -33.26
N ALA A 396 -44.61 -12.82 -33.26
CA ALA A 396 -45.52 -11.96 -34.02
C ALA A 396 -45.50 -10.48 -33.51
N PRO A 397 -45.80 -9.50 -34.37
CA PRO A 397 -45.78 -8.07 -34.01
C PRO A 397 -46.95 -7.73 -33.07
N VAL A 398 -46.62 -6.91 -32.07
CA VAL A 398 -47.60 -6.33 -31.13
C VAL A 398 -48.39 -5.22 -31.82
N PRO A 399 -49.72 -5.16 -31.71
CA PRO A 399 -50.54 -4.09 -32.27
C PRO A 399 -50.34 -2.75 -31.48
N PRO A 400 -50.53 -1.58 -32.13
CA PRO A 400 -50.38 -0.29 -31.50
C PRO A 400 -51.51 0.02 -30.51
N GLU A 401 -51.14 0.62 -29.38
CA GLU A 401 -52.06 1.19 -28.40
C GLU A 401 -52.85 2.38 -28.98
N PRO A 402 -54.09 2.56 -28.58
CA PRO A 402 -54.92 3.68 -29.03
C PRO A 402 -54.51 4.99 -28.33
N ALA A 403 -54.51 6.06 -29.09
CA ALA A 403 -54.25 7.42 -28.64
C ALA A 403 -55.32 7.87 -27.62
N GLU A 404 -54.91 8.29 -26.44
CA GLU A 404 -55.75 9.04 -25.52
C GLU A 404 -55.82 10.52 -25.94
N SER A 405 -57.07 10.93 -26.16
CA SER A 405 -57.50 12.25 -26.51
C SER A 405 -57.41 13.22 -25.34
N ASP A 406 -57.02 14.45 -25.66
CA ASP A 406 -57.23 15.68 -24.91
C ASP A 406 -58.44 15.71 -23.98
N LEU A 407 -58.24 16.16 -22.77
CA LEU A 407 -59.21 16.97 -22.03
C LEU A 407 -58.46 17.93 -21.10
N GLY A 408 -58.59 19.18 -21.39
CA GLY A 408 -58.05 20.32 -20.69
C GLY A 408 -58.78 20.68 -19.41
N LEU A 409 -58.31 21.75 -18.85
CA LEU A 409 -58.82 22.74 -17.91
C LEU A 409 -58.04 22.79 -16.58
N ALA A 410 -57.28 23.85 -16.47
CA ALA A 410 -57.52 25.06 -15.66
C ALA A 410 -57.53 24.83 -14.12
N TYR A 411 -56.53 25.22 -13.40
CA TYR A 411 -56.40 26.37 -12.49
C TYR A 411 -54.94 26.50 -12.04
#